data_8bf007f77a4c59d3246b800ae4cbc383
#
_entry.id   8bf007f77a4c59d3246b800ae4cbc383
#
_cell.length_a   1.000
_cell.length_b   1.000
_cell.length_c   1.000
_cell.angle_alpha   90.00
_cell.angle_beta   90.00
_cell.angle_gamma   90.00
#
_symmetry.space_group_name_H-M   'P 1'
#
loop_
_entity.id
_entity.type
_entity.pdbx_description
1 polymer ?
#
loop_
_entity_poly.entity_id
_entity_poly.type
_entity_poly.pdbx_seq_one_letter_code
_entity_poly.pdbx_strand_id
1 'polypeptide(L)'
;SKSDAALLAENLGIIDFRTIPIEPGHAALLEMLAPSFEGRDADLTEENLQSRLRGTTLMALSNKFGWIVLSTGNKSEVAVGYATLYGDTVGGYSVLKDVYKTRVYELCRWRNTQGAAPVIPEGVIAKPPSAELRPDQRDDQTLPPYDVLDPILEGYIEHDQTVPELIARGHDEDDVRRVTRLVDNAEYKRRQSPIGVKVTDKAFGKDRRLPITNGYR
;
A
#
# COMPACT_ATOMS: atom_id res chain seq x y z
N SER A 1 -7.88 9.61 -12.40
CA SER A 1 -6.87 8.53 -12.33
C SER A 1 -6.82 7.62 -13.56
N LYS A 2 -7.96 7.28 -14.25
CA LYS A 2 -7.89 6.45 -15.47
C LYS A 2 -7.09 7.16 -16.59
N SER A 3 -7.30 8.47 -16.78
CA SER A 3 -6.53 9.30 -17.72
C SER A 3 -5.05 9.38 -17.37
N ASP A 4 -4.74 9.52 -16.07
CA ASP A 4 -3.35 9.61 -15.60
C ASP A 4 -2.62 8.28 -15.82
N ALA A 5 -3.29 7.16 -15.57
CA ALA A 5 -2.73 5.83 -15.79
C ALA A 5 -2.47 5.56 -17.28
N ALA A 6 -3.39 5.99 -18.17
CA ALA A 6 -3.22 5.84 -19.61
C ALA A 6 -2.04 6.69 -20.13
N LEU A 7 -1.96 7.96 -19.70
CA LEU A 7 -0.86 8.86 -20.05
C LEU A 7 0.48 8.34 -19.54
N LEU A 8 0.52 7.84 -18.30
CA LEU A 8 1.72 7.26 -17.72
C LEU A 8 2.17 6.01 -18.50
N ALA A 9 1.23 5.14 -18.86
CA ALA A 9 1.52 3.95 -19.67
C ALA A 9 2.09 4.32 -21.05
N GLU A 10 1.53 5.34 -21.71
CA GLU A 10 2.03 5.87 -22.98
C GLU A 10 3.45 6.43 -22.82
N ASN A 11 3.67 7.30 -21.83
CA ASN A 11 4.98 7.91 -21.58
C ASN A 11 6.08 6.88 -21.26
N LEU A 12 5.72 5.77 -20.64
CA LEU A 12 6.62 4.67 -20.29
C LEU A 12 6.76 3.65 -21.44
N GLY A 13 6.05 3.79 -22.52
CA GLY A 13 6.08 2.85 -23.65
C GLY A 13 5.51 1.46 -23.28
N ILE A 14 4.51 1.40 -22.41
CA ILE A 14 3.84 0.14 -22.05
C ILE A 14 3.10 -0.42 -23.26
N ILE A 15 3.51 -1.60 -23.72
CA ILE A 15 3.02 -2.20 -24.97
C ILE A 15 1.61 -2.77 -24.81
N ASP A 16 1.32 -3.35 -23.66
CA ASP A 16 0.01 -4.02 -23.37
C ASP A 16 -0.64 -3.33 -22.17
N PHE A 17 -1.39 -2.28 -22.43
CA PHE A 17 -2.17 -1.55 -21.43
C PHE A 17 -3.63 -1.96 -21.50
N ARG A 18 -4.14 -2.62 -20.45
CA ARG A 18 -5.49 -3.17 -20.39
C ARG A 18 -6.34 -2.47 -19.34
N THR A 19 -7.56 -2.11 -19.71
CA THR A 19 -8.58 -1.63 -18.77
C THR A 19 -9.68 -2.69 -18.65
N ILE A 20 -9.82 -3.26 -17.45
CA ILE A 20 -10.81 -4.31 -17.15
C ILE A 20 -11.78 -3.75 -16.12
N PRO A 21 -13.06 -3.53 -16.49
CA PRO A 21 -14.08 -3.10 -15.53
C PRO A 21 -14.33 -4.21 -14.50
N ILE A 22 -14.26 -3.88 -13.22
CA ILE A 22 -14.52 -4.84 -12.13
C ILE A 22 -15.92 -4.68 -11.54
N GLU A 23 -16.64 -3.62 -11.88
CA GLU A 23 -17.95 -3.28 -11.35
C GLU A 23 -18.97 -4.43 -11.49
N PRO A 24 -19.08 -5.15 -12.64
CA PRO A 24 -20.01 -6.27 -12.75
C PRO A 24 -19.69 -7.41 -11.78
N GLY A 25 -18.40 -7.75 -11.62
CA GLY A 25 -17.97 -8.78 -10.67
C GLY A 25 -18.18 -8.37 -9.22
N HIS A 26 -17.93 -7.09 -8.89
CA HIS A 26 -18.16 -6.57 -7.54
C HIS A 26 -19.66 -6.57 -7.21
N ALA A 27 -20.51 -6.13 -8.12
CA ALA A 27 -21.96 -6.17 -7.93
C ALA A 27 -22.49 -7.61 -7.72
N ALA A 28 -22.00 -8.56 -8.50
CA ALA A 28 -22.36 -9.97 -8.36
C ALA A 28 -21.93 -10.56 -6.99
N LEU A 29 -20.73 -10.19 -6.49
CA LEU A 29 -20.28 -10.60 -5.16
C LEU A 29 -21.16 -10.02 -4.05
N LEU A 30 -21.53 -8.75 -4.14
CA LEU A 30 -22.41 -8.11 -3.17
C LEU A 30 -23.81 -8.76 -3.18
N GLU A 31 -24.37 -9.02 -4.35
CA GLU A 31 -25.65 -9.70 -4.49
C GLU A 31 -25.61 -11.11 -3.88
N MET A 32 -24.58 -11.87 -4.16
CA MET A 32 -24.38 -13.22 -3.62
C MET A 32 -24.28 -13.21 -2.08
N LEU A 33 -23.67 -12.19 -1.49
CA LEU A 33 -23.46 -12.09 -0.05
C LEU A 33 -24.59 -11.37 0.69
N ALA A 34 -25.49 -10.68 -0.01
CA ALA A 34 -26.57 -9.90 0.59
C ALA A 34 -27.40 -10.66 1.64
N PRO A 35 -27.79 -11.93 1.44
CA PRO A 35 -28.52 -12.67 2.47
C PRO A 35 -27.70 -12.92 3.75
N SER A 36 -26.36 -13.01 3.62
CA SER A 36 -25.45 -13.22 4.75
C SER A 36 -25.16 -11.91 5.50
N PHE A 37 -25.36 -10.78 4.86
CA PHE A 37 -25.12 -9.44 5.42
C PHE A 37 -26.39 -8.76 5.91
N GLU A 38 -27.52 -9.45 5.90
CA GLU A 38 -28.80 -8.90 6.34
C GLU A 38 -28.70 -8.29 7.75
N GLY A 39 -29.16 -7.06 7.90
CA GLY A 39 -29.11 -6.30 9.15
C GLY A 39 -27.72 -5.74 9.50
N ARG A 40 -26.76 -5.74 8.58
CA ARG A 40 -25.46 -5.10 8.73
C ARG A 40 -25.32 -3.91 7.79
N ASP A 41 -24.78 -2.82 8.32
CA ASP A 41 -24.42 -1.66 7.49
C ASP A 41 -23.15 -1.96 6.69
N ALA A 42 -23.00 -1.29 5.53
CA ALA A 42 -21.78 -1.36 4.73
C ALA A 42 -20.58 -0.78 5.50
N ASP A 43 -19.43 -1.45 5.39
CA ASP A 43 -18.19 -1.06 6.06
C ASP A 43 -16.95 -1.32 5.18
N LEU A 44 -15.81 -1.56 5.79
CA LEU A 44 -14.56 -1.94 5.09
C LEU A 44 -14.68 -3.27 4.32
N THR A 45 -15.73 -4.05 4.54
CA THR A 45 -15.92 -5.34 3.85
C THR A 45 -16.08 -5.15 2.36
N GLU A 46 -16.91 -4.20 1.95
CA GLU A 46 -17.21 -3.89 0.55
C GLU A 46 -15.97 -3.32 -0.15
N GLU A 47 -15.21 -2.43 0.51
CA GLU A 47 -13.94 -1.93 0.01
C GLU A 47 -12.92 -3.07 -0.17
N ASN A 48 -12.82 -3.96 0.80
CA ASN A 48 -11.93 -5.12 0.74
C ASN A 48 -12.33 -6.13 -0.34
N LEU A 49 -13.64 -6.32 -0.59
CA LEU A 49 -14.11 -7.15 -1.72
C LEU A 49 -13.66 -6.57 -3.05
N GLN A 50 -13.75 -5.25 -3.22
CA GLN A 50 -13.28 -4.57 -4.43
C GLN A 50 -11.77 -4.77 -4.63
N SER A 51 -10.96 -4.59 -3.59
CA SER A 51 -9.51 -4.81 -3.65
C SER A 51 -9.16 -6.26 -3.99
N ARG A 52 -9.85 -7.24 -3.37
CA ARG A 52 -9.62 -8.66 -3.66
C ARG A 52 -10.03 -9.06 -5.06
N LEU A 53 -11.11 -8.50 -5.59
CA LEU A 53 -11.52 -8.75 -6.97
C LEU A 53 -10.46 -8.26 -7.97
N ARG A 54 -9.86 -7.09 -7.72
CA ARG A 54 -8.70 -6.61 -8.51
C ARG A 54 -7.54 -7.61 -8.43
N GLY A 55 -7.20 -8.08 -7.24
CA GLY A 55 -6.16 -9.10 -7.04
C GLY A 55 -6.46 -10.40 -7.79
N THR A 56 -7.68 -10.91 -7.70
CA THR A 56 -8.12 -12.11 -8.42
C THR A 56 -8.01 -11.94 -9.93
N THR A 57 -8.40 -10.77 -10.45
CA THR A 57 -8.29 -10.45 -11.89
C THR A 57 -6.84 -10.45 -12.36
N LEU A 58 -5.94 -9.84 -11.59
CA LEU A 58 -4.50 -9.84 -11.90
C LEU A 58 -3.91 -11.26 -11.89
N MET A 59 -4.28 -12.08 -10.90
CA MET A 59 -3.81 -13.47 -10.82
C MET A 59 -4.37 -14.35 -11.93
N ALA A 60 -5.58 -14.10 -12.40
CA ALA A 60 -6.13 -14.79 -13.56
C ALA A 60 -5.33 -14.48 -14.85
N LEU A 61 -4.94 -13.22 -15.04
CA LEU A 61 -4.06 -12.81 -16.15
C LEU A 61 -2.67 -13.45 -16.00
N SER A 62 -2.11 -13.41 -14.79
CA SER A 62 -0.83 -14.05 -14.47
C SER A 62 -0.83 -15.53 -14.89
N ASN A 63 -1.82 -16.26 -14.46
CA ASN A 63 -1.94 -17.68 -14.79
C ASN A 63 -2.14 -17.95 -16.29
N LYS A 64 -2.94 -17.10 -16.93
CA LYS A 64 -3.29 -17.31 -18.35
C LYS A 64 -2.11 -17.01 -19.27
N PHE A 65 -1.29 -16.02 -18.95
CA PHE A 65 -0.21 -15.54 -19.81
C PHE A 65 1.18 -15.90 -19.30
N GLY A 66 1.32 -16.54 -18.13
CA GLY A 66 2.61 -16.85 -17.54
C GLY A 66 3.35 -15.60 -17.03
N TRP A 67 2.64 -14.54 -16.67
CA TRP A 67 3.22 -13.29 -16.19
C TRP A 67 3.37 -13.28 -14.67
N ILE A 68 4.37 -12.55 -14.18
CA ILE A 68 4.49 -12.26 -12.76
C ILE A 68 3.68 -11.00 -12.43
N VAL A 69 2.90 -11.05 -11.36
CA VAL A 69 2.24 -9.86 -10.80
C VAL A 69 3.20 -9.17 -9.84
N LEU A 70 3.40 -7.86 -10.02
CA LEU A 70 4.16 -7.01 -9.12
C LEU A 70 3.20 -6.31 -8.16
N SER A 71 3.40 -6.51 -6.86
CA SER A 71 2.73 -5.72 -5.83
C SER A 71 3.43 -4.36 -5.71
N THR A 72 2.64 -3.31 -5.55
CA THR A 72 3.13 -1.91 -5.53
C THR A 72 3.13 -1.29 -4.13
N GLY A 73 2.75 -2.05 -3.08
CA GLY A 73 2.80 -1.59 -1.70
C GLY A 73 4.22 -1.15 -1.30
N ASN A 74 4.33 0.01 -0.67
CA ASN A 74 5.58 0.59 -0.19
C ASN A 74 5.81 0.27 1.30
N LYS A 75 7.00 0.63 1.83
CA LYS A 75 7.38 0.32 3.21
C LYS A 75 6.45 0.95 4.24
N SER A 76 6.00 2.18 4.02
CA SER A 76 5.10 2.90 4.94
C SER A 76 3.76 2.18 5.07
N GLU A 77 3.14 1.81 3.93
CA GLU A 77 1.87 1.07 3.90
C GLU A 77 2.02 -0.32 4.52
N VAL A 78 3.08 -1.05 4.17
CA VAL A 78 3.38 -2.38 4.71
C VAL A 78 3.65 -2.34 6.22
N ALA A 79 4.32 -1.29 6.70
CA ALA A 79 4.61 -1.11 8.12
C ALA A 79 3.34 -1.03 8.96
N VAL A 80 2.43 -0.14 8.61
CA VAL A 80 1.20 0.11 9.38
C VAL A 80 0.06 -0.86 9.00
N GLY A 81 0.28 -1.72 8.02
CA GLY A 81 -0.75 -2.66 7.52
C GLY A 81 -1.86 -1.99 6.73
N TYR A 82 -1.60 -0.84 6.11
CA TYR A 82 -2.52 -0.15 5.23
C TYR A 82 -2.58 -0.87 3.88
N ALA A 83 -3.18 -2.03 3.90
CA ALA A 83 -3.29 -2.95 2.76
C ALA A 83 -4.41 -3.96 3.00
N THR A 84 -5.01 -4.46 1.93
CA THR A 84 -6.00 -5.53 1.95
C THR A 84 -5.31 -6.86 1.66
N LEU A 85 -5.38 -7.82 2.61
CA LEU A 85 -4.92 -9.19 2.38
C LEU A 85 -5.62 -9.80 1.17
N TYR A 86 -4.81 -10.39 0.28
CA TYR A 86 -5.27 -11.02 -0.97
C TYR A 86 -5.91 -10.05 -1.97
N GLY A 87 -5.78 -8.73 -1.72
CA GLY A 87 -6.17 -7.66 -2.63
C GLY A 87 -4.91 -7.01 -3.23
N ASP A 88 -4.56 -5.82 -2.78
CA ASP A 88 -3.36 -5.09 -3.21
C ASP A 88 -2.04 -5.73 -2.74
N THR A 89 -2.09 -6.65 -1.76
CA THR A 89 -0.93 -7.47 -1.36
C THR A 89 -0.67 -8.66 -2.29
N VAL A 90 -1.53 -8.92 -3.28
CA VAL A 90 -1.35 -10.06 -4.19
C VAL A 90 -0.17 -9.83 -5.14
N GLY A 91 0.56 -10.89 -5.43
CA GLY A 91 1.66 -10.86 -6.40
C GLY A 91 2.79 -11.83 -6.07
N GLY A 92 3.72 -11.97 -7.01
CA GLY A 92 4.92 -12.79 -6.85
C GLY A 92 6.12 -12.00 -6.32
N TYR A 93 6.09 -10.65 -6.45
CA TYR A 93 7.19 -9.79 -6.05
C TYR A 93 6.72 -8.38 -5.71
N SER A 94 7.28 -7.77 -4.67
CA SER A 94 6.96 -6.42 -4.22
C SER A 94 8.19 -5.52 -4.34
N VAL A 95 8.24 -4.71 -5.41
CA VAL A 95 9.41 -3.91 -5.79
C VAL A 95 9.71 -2.81 -4.78
N LEU A 96 8.66 -2.17 -4.24
CA LEU A 96 8.75 -1.00 -3.36
C LEU A 96 8.63 -1.36 -1.87
N LYS A 97 8.56 -2.65 -1.52
CA LYS A 97 8.26 -3.13 -0.16
C LYS A 97 9.13 -2.50 0.94
N ASP A 98 10.35 -2.11 0.60
CA ASP A 98 11.33 -1.54 1.54
C ASP A 98 11.70 -0.09 1.20
N VAL A 99 10.81 0.63 0.49
CA VAL A 99 10.96 2.05 0.14
C VAL A 99 9.85 2.84 0.80
N TYR A 100 10.17 3.84 1.64
CA TYR A 100 9.18 4.72 2.26
C TYR A 100 8.40 5.56 1.24
N LYS A 101 7.17 5.93 1.54
CA LYS A 101 6.30 6.70 0.63
C LYS A 101 6.91 8.04 0.23
N THR A 102 7.53 8.74 1.15
CA THR A 102 8.24 10.01 0.88
C THR A 102 9.38 9.79 -0.13
N ARG A 103 10.13 8.68 0.00
CA ARG A 103 11.17 8.27 -0.95
C ARG A 103 10.61 7.92 -2.32
N VAL A 104 9.44 7.30 -2.38
CA VAL A 104 8.78 7.01 -3.67
C VAL A 104 8.51 8.32 -4.42
N TYR A 105 8.01 9.37 -3.74
CA TYR A 105 7.83 10.68 -4.36
C TYR A 105 9.15 11.31 -4.82
N GLU A 106 10.21 11.21 -4.02
CA GLU A 106 11.54 11.70 -4.41
C GLU A 106 12.05 10.96 -5.67
N LEU A 107 11.90 9.63 -5.72
CA LEU A 107 12.25 8.82 -6.88
C LEU A 107 11.44 9.21 -8.13
N CYS A 108 10.16 9.49 -7.98
CA CYS A 108 9.33 9.98 -9.08
C CYS A 108 9.83 11.32 -9.63
N ARG A 109 10.14 12.26 -8.75
CA ARG A 109 10.70 13.56 -9.14
C ARG A 109 12.08 13.40 -9.78
N TRP A 110 12.95 12.60 -9.18
CA TRP A 110 14.26 12.28 -9.75
C TRP A 110 14.11 11.65 -11.14
N ARG A 111 13.20 10.66 -11.31
CA ARG A 111 12.98 10.03 -12.62
C ARG A 111 12.58 11.06 -13.68
N ASN A 112 11.81 12.07 -13.32
CA ASN A 112 11.42 13.14 -14.24
C ASN A 112 12.56 14.09 -14.62
N THR A 113 13.67 14.10 -13.88
CA THR A 113 14.89 14.83 -14.27
C THR A 113 15.80 14.00 -15.20
N GLN A 114 15.52 12.70 -15.39
CA GLN A 114 16.32 11.79 -16.21
C GLN A 114 15.72 11.67 -17.61
N GLY A 115 16.34 12.29 -18.58
CA GLY A 115 15.93 12.22 -19.99
C GLY A 115 15.43 13.56 -20.55
N ALA A 116 14.91 13.53 -21.79
CA ALA A 116 14.54 14.73 -22.51
C ALA A 116 13.23 15.38 -22.04
N ALA A 117 12.35 14.59 -21.43
CA ALA A 117 11.06 15.06 -20.90
C ALA A 117 10.63 14.26 -19.66
N PRO A 118 9.79 14.85 -18.78
CA PRO A 118 9.16 14.13 -17.68
C PRO A 118 8.29 12.98 -18.20
N VAL A 119 8.41 11.79 -17.57
CA VAL A 119 7.59 10.62 -17.94
C VAL A 119 6.42 10.41 -16.99
N ILE A 120 6.55 10.85 -15.72
CA ILE A 120 5.49 10.76 -14.72
C ILE A 120 4.71 12.07 -14.72
N PRO A 121 3.40 12.06 -15.04
CA PRO A 121 2.59 13.27 -15.03
C PRO A 121 2.61 13.96 -13.67
N GLU A 122 2.74 15.28 -13.64
CA GLU A 122 2.77 16.04 -12.39
C GLU A 122 1.50 15.80 -11.53
N GLY A 123 0.35 15.64 -12.19
CA GLY A 123 -0.90 15.29 -11.52
C GLY A 123 -0.83 13.98 -10.69
N VAL A 124 -0.01 13.01 -11.10
CA VAL A 124 0.21 11.77 -10.35
C VAL A 124 1.03 12.02 -9.08
N ILE A 125 2.02 12.92 -9.16
CA ILE A 125 2.90 13.25 -8.03
C ILE A 125 2.19 14.18 -7.03
N ALA A 126 1.41 15.13 -7.53
CA ALA A 126 0.73 16.15 -6.72
C ALA A 126 -0.57 15.65 -6.08
N LYS A 127 -1.18 14.60 -6.64
CA LYS A 127 -2.44 14.04 -6.13
C LYS A 127 -2.25 13.49 -4.71
N PRO A 128 -3.15 13.82 -3.77
CA PRO A 128 -3.15 13.20 -2.44
C PRO A 128 -3.24 11.67 -2.55
N PRO A 129 -2.43 10.92 -1.79
CA PRO A 129 -2.45 9.48 -1.81
C PRO A 129 -3.81 8.92 -1.34
N SER A 130 -4.29 7.90 -2.05
CA SER A 130 -5.59 7.26 -1.80
C SER A 130 -5.60 5.81 -2.30
N ALA A 131 -6.24 4.93 -1.56
CA ALA A 131 -6.53 3.57 -2.01
C ALA A 131 -7.60 3.51 -3.13
N GLU A 132 -8.34 4.60 -3.39
CA GLU A 132 -9.38 4.73 -4.43
C GLU A 132 -10.44 3.62 -4.38
N LEU A 133 -10.84 3.20 -3.18
CA LEU A 133 -11.87 2.16 -2.97
C LEU A 133 -13.27 2.77 -2.75
N ARG A 134 -13.35 4.04 -2.40
CA ARG A 134 -14.58 4.82 -2.26
C ARG A 134 -14.37 6.26 -2.73
N PRO A 135 -15.44 7.01 -3.04
CA PRO A 135 -15.34 8.43 -3.38
C PRO A 135 -14.65 9.23 -2.28
N ASP A 136 -13.84 10.22 -2.67
CA ASP A 136 -13.15 11.18 -1.80
C ASP A 136 -12.28 10.55 -0.70
N GLN A 137 -11.88 9.28 -0.89
CA GLN A 137 -10.96 8.59 0.03
C GLN A 137 -9.56 9.20 -0.06
N ARG A 138 -8.94 9.41 1.12
CA ARG A 138 -7.56 9.84 1.26
C ARG A 138 -6.89 9.07 2.39
N ASP A 139 -5.61 8.78 2.25
CA ASP A 139 -4.85 8.03 3.26
C ASP A 139 -4.75 8.81 4.58
N ASP A 140 -4.65 10.15 4.51
CA ASP A 140 -4.57 11.04 5.69
C ASP A 140 -5.87 11.12 6.52
N GLN A 141 -6.96 10.51 6.06
CA GLN A 141 -8.16 10.30 6.89
C GLN A 141 -7.97 9.21 7.95
N THR A 142 -6.99 8.33 7.75
CA THR A 142 -6.76 7.16 8.61
C THR A 142 -5.32 7.05 9.11
N LEU A 143 -4.38 7.73 8.50
CA LEU A 143 -2.95 7.74 8.85
C LEU A 143 -2.48 9.18 9.07
N PRO A 144 -1.43 9.42 9.85
CA PRO A 144 -0.71 10.70 9.80
C PRO A 144 -0.22 10.96 8.37
N PRO A 145 -0.04 12.23 7.98
CA PRO A 145 0.63 12.57 6.72
C PRO A 145 1.98 11.86 6.60
N TYR A 146 2.37 11.45 5.39
CA TYR A 146 3.57 10.61 5.21
C TYR A 146 4.88 11.29 5.62
N ASP A 147 4.95 12.60 5.59
CA ASP A 147 6.07 13.39 6.10
C ASP A 147 6.20 13.34 7.63
N VAL A 148 5.12 13.02 8.34
CA VAL A 148 5.11 12.74 9.78
C VAL A 148 5.29 11.23 10.04
N LEU A 149 4.60 10.39 9.27
CA LEU A 149 4.59 8.95 9.44
C LEU A 149 5.97 8.32 9.20
N ASP A 150 6.63 8.64 8.08
CA ASP A 150 7.85 7.98 7.69
C ASP A 150 9.02 8.19 8.65
N PRO A 151 9.28 9.40 9.22
CA PRO A 151 10.30 9.57 10.25
C PRO A 151 10.03 8.77 11.53
N ILE A 152 8.78 8.64 11.96
CA ILE A 152 8.41 7.79 13.11
C ILE A 152 8.70 6.33 12.80
N LEU A 153 8.33 5.86 11.59
CA LEU A 153 8.59 4.49 11.16
C LEU A 153 10.08 4.19 11.05
N GLU A 154 10.88 5.10 10.48
CA GLU A 154 12.33 4.95 10.38
C GLU A 154 12.95 4.82 11.77
N GLY A 155 12.61 5.71 12.68
CA GLY A 155 13.10 5.64 14.06
C GLY A 155 12.71 4.33 14.75
N TYR A 156 11.45 3.92 14.64
CA TYR A 156 10.94 2.74 15.31
C TYR A 156 11.45 1.43 14.69
N ILE A 157 11.55 1.35 13.36
CA ILE A 157 11.86 0.11 12.65
C ILE A 157 13.36 -0.06 12.43
N GLU A 158 14.05 0.99 11.97
CA GLU A 158 15.45 0.89 11.55
C GLU A 158 16.40 1.17 12.72
N HIS A 159 16.04 2.11 13.58
CA HIS A 159 16.89 2.52 14.69
C HIS A 159 16.48 1.94 16.04
N ASP A 160 15.46 1.07 16.10
CA ASP A 160 14.93 0.45 17.34
C ASP A 160 14.58 1.44 18.44
N GLN A 161 14.18 2.65 18.08
CA GLN A 161 13.82 3.68 19.04
C GLN A 161 12.53 3.32 19.77
N THR A 162 12.54 3.52 21.05
CA THR A 162 11.36 3.36 21.91
C THR A 162 10.39 4.52 21.75
N VAL A 163 9.14 4.34 22.17
CA VAL A 163 8.13 5.41 22.17
C VAL A 163 8.63 6.68 22.91
N PRO A 164 9.22 6.59 24.14
CA PRO A 164 9.77 7.77 24.81
C PRO A 164 10.88 8.48 24.03
N GLU A 165 11.75 7.73 23.35
CA GLU A 165 12.85 8.32 22.55
C GLU A 165 12.32 9.05 21.32
N LEU A 166 11.30 8.52 20.66
CA LEU A 166 10.64 9.19 19.54
C LEU A 166 9.97 10.50 19.98
N ILE A 167 9.25 10.48 21.10
CA ILE A 167 8.64 11.69 21.68
C ILE A 167 9.72 12.70 22.05
N ALA A 168 10.82 12.27 22.67
CA ALA A 168 11.94 13.16 23.02
C ALA A 168 12.62 13.80 21.80
N ARG A 169 12.49 13.20 20.61
CA ARG A 169 12.94 13.79 19.33
C ARG A 169 11.98 14.84 18.74
N GLY A 170 10.84 15.06 19.38
CA GLY A 170 9.88 16.08 18.98
C GLY A 170 8.71 15.55 18.13
N HIS A 171 8.56 14.24 18.00
CA HIS A 171 7.36 13.66 17.39
C HIS A 171 6.18 13.79 18.34
N ASP A 172 4.99 14.01 17.79
CA ASP A 172 3.75 14.05 18.57
C ASP A 172 3.48 12.70 19.27
N GLU A 173 3.09 12.74 20.53
CA GLU A 173 2.89 11.53 21.35
C GLU A 173 1.76 10.65 20.82
N ASP A 174 0.64 11.24 20.41
CA ASP A 174 -0.51 10.49 19.92
C ASP A 174 -0.19 9.80 18.58
N ASP A 175 0.51 10.50 17.70
CA ASP A 175 0.99 9.92 16.44
C ASP A 175 1.98 8.79 16.68
N VAL A 176 2.97 8.96 17.56
CA VAL A 176 3.96 7.92 17.89
C VAL A 176 3.26 6.68 18.42
N ARG A 177 2.38 6.84 19.43
CA ARG A 177 1.65 5.71 20.02
C ARG A 177 0.73 5.01 19.04
N ARG A 178 0.07 5.78 18.17
CA ARG A 178 -0.79 5.25 17.12
C ARG A 178 0.00 4.46 16.09
N VAL A 179 1.07 5.03 15.56
CA VAL A 179 1.91 4.42 14.52
C VAL A 179 2.57 3.14 15.02
N THR A 180 3.21 3.16 16.20
CA THR A 180 3.86 1.97 16.77
C THR A 180 2.87 0.83 16.98
N ARG A 181 1.66 1.13 17.48
CA ARG A 181 0.59 0.14 17.62
C ARG A 181 0.14 -0.45 16.29
N LEU A 182 0.01 0.37 15.25
CA LEU A 182 -0.31 -0.11 13.90
C LEU A 182 0.77 -1.06 13.37
N VAL A 183 2.05 -0.70 13.54
CA VAL A 183 3.19 -1.55 13.15
C VAL A 183 3.15 -2.90 13.87
N ASP A 184 2.95 -2.89 15.18
CA ASP A 184 2.95 -4.12 15.98
C ASP A 184 1.79 -5.05 15.62
N ASN A 185 0.62 -4.49 15.32
CA ASN A 185 -0.57 -5.26 14.97
C ASN A 185 -0.57 -5.75 13.50
N ALA A 186 0.27 -5.22 12.62
CA ALA A 186 0.24 -5.53 11.19
C ALA A 186 1.08 -6.75 10.78
N GLU A 187 1.78 -7.42 11.71
CA GLU A 187 2.68 -8.52 11.37
C GLU A 187 1.99 -9.66 10.60
N TYR A 188 0.74 -9.98 10.91
CA TYR A 188 0.00 -11.02 10.20
C TYR A 188 -0.19 -10.72 8.71
N LYS A 189 -0.34 -9.43 8.35
CA LYS A 189 -0.41 -8.99 6.94
C LYS A 189 0.96 -9.10 6.26
N ARG A 190 2.00 -8.64 6.94
CA ARG A 190 3.38 -8.70 6.44
C ARG A 190 3.84 -10.11 6.13
N ARG A 191 3.45 -11.11 6.96
CA ARG A 191 3.76 -12.52 6.76
C ARG A 191 3.18 -13.14 5.50
N GLN A 192 2.14 -12.52 4.95
CA GLN A 192 1.42 -12.98 3.77
C GLN A 192 1.67 -12.08 2.54
N SER A 193 2.54 -11.11 2.67
CA SER A 193 2.92 -10.22 1.57
C SER A 193 4.03 -10.84 0.72
N PRO A 194 4.10 -10.54 -0.60
CA PRO A 194 5.16 -11.02 -1.48
C PRO A 194 6.56 -10.65 -0.96
N ILE A 195 7.54 -11.41 -1.41
CA ILE A 195 8.96 -11.08 -1.19
C ILE A 195 9.34 -9.79 -1.94
N GLY A 196 10.37 -9.11 -1.49
CA GLY A 196 10.90 -7.89 -2.11
C GLY A 196 12.38 -7.71 -1.83
N VAL A 197 12.99 -6.71 -2.45
CA VAL A 197 14.37 -6.31 -2.18
C VAL A 197 14.49 -5.62 -0.83
N LYS A 198 15.67 -5.72 -0.22
CA LYS A 198 16.06 -4.93 0.94
C LYS A 198 16.91 -3.76 0.42
N VAL A 199 16.53 -2.53 0.74
CA VAL A 199 17.26 -1.30 0.39
C VAL A 199 17.56 -0.42 1.60
N THR A 200 16.93 -0.71 2.75
CA THR A 200 17.14 0.01 4.02
C THR A 200 17.90 -0.86 5.03
N ASP A 201 18.30 -0.28 6.15
CA ASP A 201 19.07 -0.99 7.18
C ASP A 201 18.29 -2.15 7.80
N LYS A 202 16.96 -2.02 7.95
CA LYS A 202 16.09 -3.10 8.43
C LYS A 202 14.84 -3.25 7.57
N ALA A 203 14.77 -4.38 6.86
CA ALA A 203 13.62 -4.77 6.05
C ALA A 203 12.69 -5.72 6.80
N PHE A 204 11.39 -5.57 6.58
CA PHE A 204 10.42 -6.54 7.09
C PHE A 204 10.60 -7.93 6.50
N GLY A 205 10.45 -8.94 7.35
CA GLY A 205 10.56 -10.34 6.97
C GLY A 205 11.98 -10.89 6.95
N LYS A 206 13.01 -10.03 6.85
CA LYS A 206 14.43 -10.42 6.97
C LYS A 206 14.99 -10.03 8.34
N ASP A 207 14.95 -8.75 8.67
CA ASP A 207 15.62 -8.19 9.84
C ASP A 207 14.65 -7.93 11.01
N ARG A 208 13.38 -7.61 10.71
CA ARG A 208 12.34 -7.33 11.69
C ARG A 208 11.15 -8.27 11.50
N ARG A 209 10.86 -9.04 12.55
CA ARG A 209 9.69 -9.91 12.66
C ARG A 209 9.14 -9.83 14.08
N LEU A 210 7.85 -9.60 14.21
CA LEU A 210 7.15 -9.61 15.47
C LEU A 210 6.32 -10.89 15.61
N PRO A 211 6.02 -11.33 16.83
CA PRO A 211 5.00 -12.36 17.04
C PRO A 211 3.66 -11.89 16.48
N ILE A 212 2.96 -12.74 15.71
CA ILE A 212 1.64 -12.38 15.16
C ILE A 212 0.64 -12.09 16.28
N THR A 213 0.76 -12.81 17.41
CA THR A 213 -0.10 -12.67 18.58
C THR A 213 0.53 -11.73 19.64
N ASN A 214 1.27 -10.72 19.18
CA ASN A 214 1.91 -9.77 20.09
C ASN A 214 0.88 -9.01 20.91
N GLY A 215 0.91 -9.20 22.23
CA GLY A 215 0.06 -8.50 23.21
C GLY A 215 0.82 -7.49 24.06
N TYR A 216 2.09 -7.23 23.78
CA TYR A 216 2.90 -6.22 24.48
C TYR A 216 2.34 -4.82 24.15
N ARG A 217 2.10 -4.01 25.20
CA ARG A 217 1.55 -2.66 25.10
C ARG A 217 2.25 -1.72 26.09
#